data_435fd78bc76741026c90703f349133ff
#
_entry.id   435fd78bc76741026c90703f349133ff
#
_cell.length_a   1.000
_cell.length_b   1.000
_cell.length_c   1.000
_cell.angle_alpha   90.00
_cell.angle_beta   90.00
_cell.angle_gamma   90.00
#
_symmetry.space_group_name_H-M   'P 1'
#
loop_
_entity.id
_entity.type
_entity.pdbx_description
1 polymer ?
#
loop_
_entity_poly.entity_id
_entity_poly.type
_entity_poly.pdbx_seq_one_letter_code
_entity_poly.pdbx_strand_id
1 'polypeptide(L)'
;KIKKNWRNYYSDNYLNEEIKKETLLLIDKLNRYCLKNDIKFVIHNIPELRDLNNYKFYKETQIIKDFASLKDILYLDSLSELKKHDSKSLWVTVLDPHANDKAHSIIAKYLFENLENFLN
;
A
#
# COMPACT_ATOMS: atom_id res chain seq x y z
N LYS A 1 -10.45 -31.00 2.93
CA LYS A 1 -9.51 -29.95 2.48
C LYS A 1 -9.97 -28.64 3.09
N ILE A 2 -9.26 -28.19 4.14
CA ILE A 2 -9.46 -26.85 4.73
C ILE A 2 -9.08 -25.84 3.65
N LYS A 3 -10.04 -25.10 3.12
CA LYS A 3 -9.73 -23.92 2.25
C LYS A 3 -8.93 -22.96 3.13
N LYS A 4 -7.61 -22.90 2.95
CA LYS A 4 -6.79 -21.86 3.58
C LYS A 4 -7.41 -20.51 3.20
N ASN A 5 -7.89 -19.79 4.19
CA ASN A 5 -8.39 -18.44 3.96
C ASN A 5 -7.18 -17.60 3.49
N TRP A 6 -7.19 -17.17 2.23
CA TRP A 6 -6.07 -16.42 1.64
C TRP A 6 -5.71 -15.17 2.46
N ARG A 7 -6.69 -14.53 3.11
CA ARG A 7 -6.46 -13.37 3.98
C ARG A 7 -5.56 -13.72 5.16
N ASN A 8 -5.84 -14.83 5.84
CA ASN A 8 -5.01 -15.29 6.95
C ASN A 8 -3.61 -15.68 6.45
N TYR A 9 -3.50 -16.30 5.27
CA TYR A 9 -2.20 -16.64 4.68
C TYR A 9 -1.33 -15.41 4.47
N TYR A 10 -1.87 -14.33 3.91
CA TYR A 10 -1.13 -13.09 3.73
C TYR A 10 -0.80 -12.42 5.07
N SER A 11 -1.80 -12.27 5.95
CA SER A 11 -1.60 -11.66 7.27
C SER A 11 -0.56 -12.40 8.10
N ASP A 12 -0.63 -13.74 8.15
CA ASP A 12 0.32 -14.57 8.90
C ASP A 12 1.77 -14.39 8.38
N ASN A 13 1.95 -14.26 7.06
CA ASN A 13 3.27 -14.01 6.49
C ASN A 13 3.77 -12.59 6.77
N TYR A 14 2.93 -11.56 6.55
CA TYR A 14 3.34 -10.17 6.78
C TYR A 14 3.59 -9.83 8.24
N LEU A 15 2.91 -10.51 9.17
CA LEU A 15 3.12 -10.33 10.61
C LEU A 15 4.20 -11.27 11.19
N ASN A 16 4.76 -12.17 10.37
CA ASN A 16 5.91 -12.97 10.76
C ASN A 16 7.12 -12.08 11.01
N GLU A 17 7.73 -12.16 12.20
CA GLU A 17 8.81 -11.26 12.64
C GLU A 17 10.03 -11.30 11.73
N GLU A 18 10.39 -12.48 11.22
CA GLU A 18 11.54 -12.67 10.35
C GLU A 18 11.30 -12.02 8.97
N ILE A 19 10.15 -12.31 8.35
CA ILE A 19 9.75 -11.74 7.05
C ILE A 19 9.60 -10.22 7.16
N LYS A 20 8.98 -9.74 8.23
CA LYS A 20 8.83 -8.32 8.51
C LYS A 20 10.19 -7.63 8.62
N LYS A 21 11.10 -8.17 9.40
CA LYS A 21 12.46 -7.64 9.58
C LYS A 21 13.22 -7.57 8.25
N GLU A 22 13.12 -8.62 7.46
CA GLU A 22 13.77 -8.71 6.15
C GLU A 22 13.19 -7.66 5.17
N THR A 23 11.87 -7.54 5.12
CA THR A 23 11.18 -6.53 4.29
C THR A 23 11.59 -5.11 4.65
N LEU A 24 11.57 -4.76 5.95
CA LEU A 24 11.97 -3.43 6.41
C LEU A 24 13.46 -3.14 6.14
N LEU A 25 14.33 -4.15 6.25
CA LEU A 25 15.75 -4.03 5.91
C LEU A 25 15.95 -3.73 4.41
N LEU A 26 15.18 -4.36 3.54
CA LEU A 26 15.25 -4.11 2.09
C LEU A 26 14.76 -2.70 1.73
N ILE A 27 13.68 -2.24 2.36
CA ILE A 27 13.19 -0.86 2.20
C ILE A 27 14.26 0.14 2.67
N ASP A 28 14.90 -0.12 3.81
CA ASP A 28 15.98 0.74 4.32
C ASP A 28 17.19 0.79 3.37
N LYS A 29 17.59 -0.35 2.81
CA LYS A 29 18.67 -0.41 1.81
C LYS A 29 18.32 0.41 0.57
N LEU A 30 17.09 0.30 0.07
CA LEU A 30 16.61 1.06 -1.06
C LEU A 30 16.59 2.56 -0.75
N ASN A 31 16.08 2.95 0.40
CA ASN A 31 16.06 4.35 0.84
C ASN A 31 17.48 4.94 0.90
N ARG A 32 18.42 4.23 1.51
CA ARG A 32 19.83 4.67 1.56
C ARG A 32 20.46 4.78 0.17
N TYR A 33 20.14 3.88 -0.74
CA TYR A 33 20.59 3.97 -2.12
C TYR A 33 20.03 5.23 -2.80
N CYS A 34 18.73 5.50 -2.64
CA CYS A 34 18.09 6.69 -3.19
C CYS A 34 18.70 7.98 -2.64
N LEU A 35 18.87 8.06 -1.31
CA LEU A 35 19.51 9.21 -0.66
C LEU A 35 20.94 9.46 -1.18
N LYS A 36 21.73 8.40 -1.32
CA LYS A 36 23.10 8.49 -1.82
C LYS A 36 23.18 9.01 -3.26
N ASN A 37 22.14 8.78 -4.05
CA ASN A 37 22.11 9.14 -5.48
C ASN A 37 21.17 10.34 -5.77
N ASP A 38 20.75 11.08 -4.74
CA ASP A 38 19.83 12.23 -4.87
C ASP A 38 18.51 11.87 -5.56
N ILE A 39 17.99 10.67 -5.25
CA ILE A 39 16.70 10.17 -5.75
C ILE A 39 15.65 10.33 -4.68
N LYS A 40 14.55 11.00 -4.99
CA LYS A 40 13.39 11.10 -4.10
C LYS A 40 12.68 9.75 -4.02
N PHE A 41 12.53 9.21 -2.81
CA PHE A 41 11.91 7.91 -2.57
C PHE A 41 10.57 8.07 -1.87
N VAL A 42 9.55 7.42 -2.39
CA VAL A 42 8.17 7.44 -1.85
C VAL A 42 7.66 6.02 -1.74
N ILE A 43 6.96 5.72 -0.66
CA ILE A 43 6.20 4.47 -0.52
C ILE A 43 4.72 4.79 -0.75
N HIS A 44 4.10 4.11 -1.70
CA HIS A 44 2.67 4.22 -1.96
C HIS A 44 1.97 2.89 -1.71
N ASN A 45 1.02 2.88 -0.78
CA ASN A 45 0.15 1.75 -0.52
C ASN A 45 -1.09 1.82 -1.43
N ILE A 46 -1.26 0.80 -2.26
CA ILE A 46 -2.49 0.55 -3.01
C ILE A 46 -3.25 -0.55 -2.27
N PRO A 47 -4.41 -0.25 -1.66
CA PRO A 47 -5.11 -1.22 -0.84
C PRO A 47 -5.73 -2.33 -1.68
N GLU A 48 -5.92 -3.48 -1.09
CA GLU A 48 -6.74 -4.56 -1.64
C GLU A 48 -8.21 -4.12 -1.69
N LEU A 49 -8.89 -4.28 -2.83
CA LEU A 49 -10.15 -3.60 -3.12
C LEU A 49 -11.41 -4.34 -2.70
N ARG A 50 -11.34 -5.57 -2.17
CA ARG A 50 -12.54 -6.39 -1.89
C ARG A 50 -13.43 -5.84 -0.79
N ASP A 51 -12.84 -5.25 0.24
CA ASP A 51 -13.56 -4.77 1.41
C ASP A 51 -12.90 -3.52 1.99
N LEU A 52 -13.05 -2.41 1.30
CA LEU A 52 -12.39 -1.14 1.66
C LEU A 52 -12.94 -0.54 2.96
N ASN A 53 -14.23 -0.74 3.26
CA ASN A 53 -14.87 -0.19 4.45
C ASN A 53 -14.50 -0.98 5.73
N ASN A 54 -14.19 -2.27 5.58
CA ASN A 54 -13.76 -3.13 6.65
C ASN A 54 -12.38 -3.73 6.29
N TYR A 55 -11.44 -2.83 6.00
CA TYR A 55 -10.12 -3.16 5.50
C TYR A 55 -9.34 -4.06 6.46
N LYS A 56 -8.92 -5.22 5.97
CA LYS A 56 -8.34 -6.28 6.82
C LYS A 56 -6.84 -6.14 7.07
N PHE A 57 -6.15 -5.36 6.25
CA PHE A 57 -4.68 -5.24 6.30
C PHE A 57 -4.17 -3.97 6.98
N TYR A 58 -4.95 -3.40 7.92
CA TYR A 58 -4.53 -2.21 8.67
C TYR A 58 -3.23 -2.41 9.45
N LYS A 59 -3.05 -3.58 10.06
CA LYS A 59 -1.84 -3.86 10.85
C LYS A 59 -0.60 -3.88 9.98
N GLU A 60 -0.71 -4.54 8.83
CA GLU A 60 0.37 -4.69 7.86
C GLU A 60 0.77 -3.34 7.26
N THR A 61 -0.19 -2.55 6.83
CA THR A 61 0.07 -1.21 6.28
C THR A 61 0.60 -0.26 7.34
N GLN A 62 0.15 -0.36 8.60
CA GLN A 62 0.64 0.46 9.70
C GLN A 62 2.12 0.20 10.00
N ILE A 63 2.59 -1.06 9.94
CA ILE A 63 4.00 -1.41 10.11
C ILE A 63 4.87 -0.65 9.10
N ILE A 64 4.49 -0.63 7.83
CA ILE A 64 5.22 0.07 6.78
C ILE A 64 5.16 1.58 6.96
N LYS A 65 3.98 2.12 7.33
CA LYS A 65 3.79 3.54 7.60
C LYS A 65 4.66 4.03 8.76
N ASP A 66 4.69 3.29 9.88
CA ASP A 66 5.50 3.64 11.05
C ASP A 66 6.99 3.61 10.70
N PHE A 67 7.41 2.61 9.94
CA PHE A 67 8.78 2.51 9.47
C PHE A 67 9.16 3.65 8.52
N ALA A 68 8.28 4.01 7.58
CA ALA A 68 8.47 5.13 6.67
C ALA A 68 8.64 6.44 7.46
N SER A 69 7.78 6.67 8.46
CA SER A 69 7.88 7.83 9.35
C SER A 69 9.21 7.86 10.11
N LEU A 70 9.67 6.73 10.64
CA LEU A 70 10.97 6.62 11.34
C LEU A 70 12.16 6.95 10.44
N LYS A 71 12.03 6.74 9.13
CA LYS A 71 13.09 6.93 8.13
C LYS A 71 12.93 8.20 7.28
N ASP A 72 12.00 9.08 7.63
CA ASP A 72 11.67 10.28 6.87
C ASP A 72 11.32 9.99 5.40
N ILE A 73 10.68 8.85 5.15
CA ILE A 73 10.19 8.47 3.83
C ILE A 73 8.73 8.93 3.70
N LEU A 74 8.41 9.63 2.60
CA LEU A 74 7.02 9.97 2.32
C LEU A 74 6.20 8.69 2.09
N TYR A 75 5.16 8.50 2.91
CA TYR A 75 4.22 7.40 2.80
C TYR A 75 2.86 7.91 2.36
N LEU A 76 2.35 7.40 1.26
CA LEU A 76 1.03 7.70 0.73
C LEU A 76 0.14 6.46 0.77
N ASP A 77 -1.14 6.65 1.10
CA ASP A 77 -2.12 5.56 1.18
C ASP A 77 -3.42 5.95 0.47
N SER A 78 -3.71 5.31 -0.64
CA SER A 78 -4.93 5.56 -1.41
C SER A 78 -6.20 5.01 -0.78
N LEU A 79 -6.13 4.30 0.35
CA LEU A 79 -7.31 3.74 1.02
C LEU A 79 -8.34 4.81 1.37
N SER A 80 -7.89 5.98 1.84
CA SER A 80 -8.78 7.10 2.21
C SER A 80 -9.66 7.58 1.08
N GLU A 81 -9.12 7.59 -0.14
CA GLU A 81 -9.86 8.02 -1.34
C GLU A 81 -10.73 6.89 -1.91
N LEU A 82 -10.16 5.70 -2.02
CA LEU A 82 -10.87 4.56 -2.62
C LEU A 82 -12.07 4.11 -1.79
N LYS A 83 -12.01 4.16 -0.45
CA LYS A 83 -13.13 3.80 0.43
C LYS A 83 -14.33 4.75 0.36
N LYS A 84 -14.21 5.91 -0.28
CA LYS A 84 -15.34 6.81 -0.56
C LYS A 84 -16.28 6.26 -1.65
N HIS A 85 -15.88 5.17 -2.31
CA HIS A 85 -16.60 4.53 -3.39
C HIS A 85 -17.02 3.10 -3.02
N ASP A 86 -18.07 2.60 -3.68
CA ASP A 86 -18.41 1.18 -3.58
C ASP A 86 -17.28 0.33 -4.15
N SER A 87 -16.80 -0.64 -3.36
CA SER A 87 -15.66 -1.49 -3.71
C SER A 87 -15.84 -2.17 -5.08
N LYS A 88 -17.04 -2.69 -5.36
CA LYS A 88 -17.33 -3.40 -6.63
C LYS A 88 -17.27 -2.46 -7.84
N SER A 89 -17.52 -1.17 -7.66
CA SER A 89 -17.41 -0.19 -8.74
C SER A 89 -15.98 0.12 -9.16
N LEU A 90 -15.02 -0.37 -8.39
CA LEU A 90 -13.58 -0.18 -8.60
C LEU A 90 -12.90 -1.43 -9.19
N TRP A 91 -13.64 -2.53 -9.39
CA TRP A 91 -13.11 -3.80 -9.89
C TRP A 91 -13.19 -3.88 -11.41
N VAL A 92 -12.27 -4.61 -12.02
CA VAL A 92 -12.31 -4.92 -13.46
C VAL A 92 -13.59 -5.69 -13.79
N THR A 93 -13.91 -6.72 -13.00
CA THR A 93 -15.19 -7.46 -13.07
C THR A 93 -15.61 -7.93 -11.69
N VAL A 94 -16.84 -8.45 -11.55
CA VAL A 94 -17.33 -9.05 -10.30
C VAL A 94 -16.46 -10.21 -9.80
N LEU A 95 -15.79 -10.91 -10.72
CA LEU A 95 -14.90 -12.04 -10.42
C LEU A 95 -13.44 -11.63 -10.31
N ASP A 96 -13.09 -10.43 -10.79
CA ASP A 96 -11.73 -9.90 -10.80
C ASP A 96 -11.66 -8.58 -10.02
N PRO A 97 -11.25 -8.59 -8.75
CA PRO A 97 -11.20 -7.41 -7.88
C PRO A 97 -9.93 -6.55 -8.08
N HIS A 98 -9.20 -6.71 -9.18
CA HIS A 98 -8.13 -5.78 -9.52
C HIS A 98 -8.70 -4.41 -9.89
N ALA A 99 -7.87 -3.39 -9.74
CA ALA A 99 -8.26 -2.00 -10.01
C ALA A 99 -8.64 -1.80 -11.49
N ASN A 100 -9.81 -1.23 -11.73
CA ASN A 100 -10.27 -0.79 -13.04
C ASN A 100 -9.84 0.66 -13.33
N ASP A 101 -10.22 1.20 -14.49
CA ASP A 101 -9.89 2.56 -14.93
C ASP A 101 -10.32 3.63 -13.93
N LYS A 102 -11.50 3.46 -13.31
CA LYS A 102 -12.00 4.39 -12.28
C LYS A 102 -11.08 4.39 -11.04
N ALA A 103 -10.69 3.21 -10.57
CA ALA A 103 -9.78 3.09 -9.44
C ALA A 103 -8.40 3.72 -9.75
N HIS A 104 -7.86 3.43 -10.94
CA HIS A 104 -6.61 4.04 -11.39
C HIS A 104 -6.69 5.56 -11.50
N SER A 105 -7.81 6.11 -11.99
CA SER A 105 -8.02 7.56 -12.08
C SER A 105 -8.04 8.22 -10.70
N ILE A 106 -8.68 7.59 -9.70
CA ILE A 106 -8.71 8.07 -8.31
C ILE A 106 -7.28 8.05 -7.72
N ILE A 107 -6.57 6.95 -7.90
CA ILE A 107 -5.18 6.79 -7.44
C ILE A 107 -4.27 7.84 -8.07
N ALA A 108 -4.36 8.03 -9.39
CA ALA A 108 -3.54 9.01 -10.11
C ALA A 108 -3.78 10.43 -9.63
N LYS A 109 -5.04 10.82 -9.43
CA LYS A 109 -5.40 12.12 -8.86
C LYS A 109 -4.83 12.30 -7.46
N TYR A 110 -5.00 11.32 -6.60
CA TYR A 110 -4.46 11.34 -5.23
C TYR A 110 -2.93 11.49 -5.23
N LEU A 111 -2.24 10.74 -6.07
CA LEU A 111 -0.78 10.85 -6.19
C LEU A 111 -0.36 12.22 -6.71
N PHE A 112 -1.00 12.75 -7.74
CA PHE A 112 -0.70 14.07 -8.27
C PHE A 112 -0.80 15.15 -7.19
N GLU A 113 -1.93 15.19 -6.46
CA GLU A 113 -2.19 16.18 -5.41
C GLU A 113 -1.17 16.11 -4.25
N ASN A 114 -0.64 14.93 -3.96
CA ASN A 114 0.29 14.71 -2.83
C ASN A 114 1.78 14.74 -3.22
N LEU A 115 2.10 14.56 -4.51
CA LEU A 115 3.48 14.55 -4.98
C LEU A 115 3.92 15.86 -5.62
N GLU A 116 3.00 16.72 -6.07
CA GLU A 116 3.34 17.97 -6.75
C GLU A 116 4.35 18.81 -5.94
N ASN A 117 4.08 19.03 -4.66
CA ASN A 117 4.97 19.79 -3.79
C ASN A 117 6.22 19.01 -3.32
N PHE A 118 6.19 17.70 -3.37
CA PHE A 118 7.32 16.85 -2.99
C PHE A 118 8.36 16.74 -4.13
N LEU A 119 7.92 16.83 -5.38
CA LEU A 119 8.78 16.70 -6.54
C LEU A 119 9.45 18.03 -6.95
N ASN A 120 8.84 19.16 -6.60
CA ASN A 120 9.38 20.52 -6.77
C ASN A 120 10.33 20.88 -5.62
#